data_7eb31d45a29dcbdfd653ee6aaa5517c6
#
_entry.id   7eb31d45a29dcbdfd653ee6aaa5517c6
#
_cell.length_a   1.000
_cell.length_b   1.000
_cell.length_c   1.000
_cell.angle_alpha   90.00
_cell.angle_beta   90.00
_cell.angle_gamma   90.00
#
_symmetry.space_group_name_H-M   'P 1'
#
loop_
_entity.id
_entity.type
_entity.pdbx_description
1 polymer ?
#
loop_
_entity_poly.entity_id
_entity_poly.type
_entity_poly.pdbx_seq_one_letter_code
_entity_poly.pdbx_strand_id
1 'polypeptide(L)'
;MQLFWPDSFDEQLDRLEREADDGDARAGTVFEYVVAELEHLRRLSGPPPEETPTLKRVRQAKKHDVWRVSHPYHHGVAVRLICWFPPDEESVIVALFSGDKANMGDVFYDSVGTRADQIIHMWIREGEAD
;
A
#
# COMPACT_ATOMS: atom_id res chain seq x y z
N MET A 1 5.88 0.26 -14.18
CA MET A 1 4.61 -0.51 -14.12
C MET A 1 3.41 0.42 -14.12
N GLN A 2 2.28 -0.02 -14.62
CA GLN A 2 1.02 0.71 -14.46
C GLN A 2 0.51 0.53 -13.05
N LEU A 3 0.20 1.64 -12.40
CA LEU A 3 -0.21 1.66 -11.00
C LEU A 3 -1.69 2.04 -10.92
N PHE A 4 -2.46 1.19 -10.25
CA PHE A 4 -3.88 1.41 -9.98
C PHE A 4 -4.16 1.35 -8.49
N TRP A 5 -5.30 1.87 -8.06
CA TRP A 5 -5.78 1.69 -6.69
C TRP A 5 -7.30 1.81 -6.61
N PRO A 6 -7.91 1.19 -5.60
CA PRO A 6 -9.36 1.29 -5.39
C PRO A 6 -9.75 2.65 -4.81
N ASP A 7 -11.04 2.96 -4.91
CA ASP A 7 -11.60 4.22 -4.40
C ASP A 7 -11.32 4.42 -2.91
N SER A 8 -11.29 3.35 -2.13
CA SER A 8 -10.99 3.44 -0.69
C SER A 8 -9.58 3.98 -0.42
N PHE A 9 -8.61 3.65 -1.25
CA PHE A 9 -7.27 4.21 -1.14
C PHE A 9 -7.26 5.68 -1.57
N ASP A 10 -7.97 5.99 -2.64
CA ASP A 10 -8.10 7.38 -3.11
C ASP A 10 -8.67 8.28 -2.02
N GLU A 11 -9.70 7.80 -1.31
CA GLU A 11 -10.28 8.50 -0.16
C GLU A 11 -9.27 8.66 0.98
N GLN A 12 -8.44 7.66 1.22
CA GLN A 12 -7.38 7.74 2.23
C GLN A 12 -6.36 8.84 1.87
N LEU A 13 -5.94 8.90 0.61
CA LEU A 13 -5.01 9.93 0.14
C LEU A 13 -5.62 11.33 0.27
N ASP A 14 -6.87 11.49 -0.12
CA ASP A 14 -7.59 12.78 -0.01
C ASP A 14 -7.68 13.24 1.44
N ARG A 15 -7.95 12.33 2.36
CA ARG A 15 -8.02 12.63 3.78
C ARG A 15 -6.68 13.11 4.33
N LEU A 16 -5.60 12.42 4.00
CA LEU A 16 -4.26 12.80 4.43
C LEU A 16 -3.89 14.19 3.91
N GLU A 17 -4.20 14.47 2.64
CA GLU A 17 -3.92 15.76 2.04
C GLU A 17 -4.71 16.87 2.73
N ARG A 18 -5.99 16.67 3.01
CA ARG A 18 -6.82 17.64 3.72
C ARG A 18 -6.32 17.92 5.14
N GLU A 19 -5.96 16.86 5.87
CA GLU A 19 -5.43 17.00 7.24
C GLU A 19 -4.10 17.77 7.23
N ALA A 20 -3.25 17.52 6.23
CA ALA A 20 -2.00 18.26 6.06
C ALA A 20 -2.25 19.73 5.75
N ASP A 21 -3.21 20.03 4.88
CA ASP A 21 -3.59 21.40 4.52
C ASP A 21 -4.18 22.14 5.71
N ASP A 22 -4.86 21.43 6.63
CA ASP A 22 -5.42 21.97 7.86
C ASP A 22 -4.38 22.14 8.98
N GLY A 23 -3.12 21.83 8.71
CA GLY A 23 -2.01 22.07 9.63
C GLY A 23 -1.51 20.86 10.39
N ASP A 24 -1.98 19.65 10.07
CA ASP A 24 -1.45 18.42 10.68
C ASP A 24 -0.12 18.05 10.03
N ALA A 25 0.97 18.38 10.71
CA ALA A 25 2.32 18.12 10.21
C ALA A 25 2.61 16.62 10.03
N ARG A 26 2.05 15.77 10.90
CA ARG A 26 2.22 14.32 10.80
C ARG A 26 1.52 13.78 9.56
N ALA A 27 0.31 14.22 9.28
CA ALA A 27 -0.42 13.83 8.08
C ALA A 27 0.34 14.24 6.82
N GLY A 28 0.94 15.42 6.81
CA GLY A 28 1.79 15.89 5.71
C GLY A 28 2.99 14.98 5.47
N THR A 29 3.68 14.58 6.54
CA THR A 29 4.81 13.68 6.45
C THR A 29 4.39 12.30 5.94
N VAL A 30 3.30 11.75 6.46
CA VAL A 30 2.76 10.47 6.00
C VAL A 30 2.40 10.55 4.52
N PHE A 31 1.71 11.60 4.11
CA PHE A 31 1.32 11.80 2.71
C PHE A 31 2.54 11.82 1.78
N GLU A 32 3.58 12.57 2.13
CA GLU A 32 4.82 12.63 1.35
C GLU A 32 5.48 11.26 1.20
N TYR A 33 5.50 10.47 2.27
CA TYR A 33 6.10 9.14 2.23
C TYR A 33 5.28 8.17 1.40
N VAL A 34 3.94 8.25 1.49
CA VAL A 34 3.06 7.42 0.65
C VAL A 34 3.29 7.74 -0.83
N VAL A 35 3.36 9.03 -1.19
CA VAL A 35 3.62 9.45 -2.57
C VAL A 35 4.97 8.92 -3.05
N ALA A 36 6.01 9.01 -2.22
CA ALA A 36 7.34 8.50 -2.55
C ALA A 36 7.33 6.99 -2.80
N GLU A 37 6.59 6.24 -1.98
CA GLU A 37 6.45 4.79 -2.14
C GLU A 37 5.67 4.43 -3.41
N LEU A 38 4.62 5.19 -3.75
CA LEU A 38 3.89 5.01 -5.01
C LEU A 38 4.80 5.23 -6.22
N GLU A 39 5.64 6.27 -6.19
CA GLU A 39 6.62 6.51 -7.24
C GLU A 39 7.64 5.39 -7.35
N HIS A 40 8.08 4.83 -6.21
CA HIS A 40 8.98 3.68 -6.21
C HIS A 40 8.34 2.48 -6.92
N LEU A 41 7.07 2.19 -6.62
CA LEU A 41 6.34 1.10 -7.29
C LEU A 41 6.20 1.34 -8.79
N ARG A 42 5.90 2.57 -9.19
CA ARG A 42 5.74 2.92 -10.60
C ARG A 42 7.01 2.67 -11.41
N ARG A 43 8.17 2.82 -10.79
CA ARG A 43 9.49 2.63 -11.44
C ARG A 43 9.93 1.18 -11.53
N LEU A 44 9.22 0.25 -10.90
CA LEU A 44 9.54 -1.17 -11.03
C LEU A 44 9.33 -1.63 -12.47
N SER A 45 10.20 -2.54 -12.93
CA SER A 45 10.09 -3.10 -14.28
C SER A 45 9.16 -4.33 -14.33
N GLY A 46 8.80 -4.87 -13.18
CA GLY A 46 7.92 -6.04 -13.06
C GLY A 46 7.79 -6.45 -11.60
N PRO A 47 7.04 -7.53 -11.32
CA PRO A 47 6.95 -8.07 -9.96
C PRO A 47 8.35 -8.43 -9.45
N PRO A 48 8.65 -8.20 -8.16
CA PRO A 48 9.98 -8.48 -7.63
C PRO A 48 10.24 -9.99 -7.57
N PRO A 49 11.40 -10.47 -8.01
CA PRO A 49 11.73 -11.91 -7.96
C PRO A 49 12.01 -12.38 -6.52
N GLU A 50 12.40 -11.47 -5.64
CA GLU A 50 12.72 -11.78 -4.25
C GLU A 50 12.51 -10.56 -3.36
N GLU A 51 12.45 -10.79 -2.05
CA GLU A 51 12.32 -9.72 -1.08
C GLU A 51 13.58 -8.84 -1.03
N THR A 52 13.36 -7.54 -0.77
CA THR A 52 14.42 -6.56 -0.50
C THR A 52 14.15 -5.91 0.86
N PRO A 53 15.09 -5.13 1.43
CA PRO A 53 14.82 -4.45 2.69
C PRO A 53 13.60 -3.54 2.68
N THR A 54 13.21 -3.00 1.52
CA THR A 54 12.11 -2.06 1.40
C THR A 54 10.86 -2.63 0.74
N LEU A 55 10.92 -3.87 0.23
CA LEU A 55 9.80 -4.51 -0.45
C LEU A 55 9.73 -5.98 -0.03
N LYS A 56 8.77 -6.32 0.82
CA LYS A 56 8.65 -7.66 1.42
C LYS A 56 7.25 -8.21 1.29
N ARG A 57 7.13 -9.53 1.31
CA ARG A 57 5.83 -10.21 1.27
C ARG A 57 5.09 -10.05 2.58
N VAL A 58 3.77 -9.88 2.46
CA VAL A 58 2.87 -9.91 3.61
C VAL A 58 2.41 -11.37 3.79
N ARG A 59 3.06 -12.06 4.71
CA ARG A 59 2.84 -13.51 4.92
C ARG A 59 1.46 -13.82 5.51
N GLN A 60 0.81 -12.84 6.12
CA GLN A 60 -0.52 -12.96 6.69
C GLN A 60 -1.62 -13.02 5.61
N ALA A 61 -1.34 -12.54 4.39
CA ALA A 61 -2.24 -12.70 3.25
C ALA A 61 -2.11 -14.15 2.73
N LYS A 62 -3.21 -14.91 2.78
CA LYS A 62 -3.20 -16.34 2.45
C LYS A 62 -3.73 -16.66 1.06
N LYS A 63 -4.44 -15.70 0.44
CA LYS A 63 -5.14 -15.94 -0.83
C LYS A 63 -4.47 -15.28 -2.03
N HIS A 64 -3.68 -14.23 -1.80
CA HIS A 64 -3.09 -13.44 -2.86
C HIS A 64 -1.64 -13.09 -2.55
N ASP A 65 -0.89 -12.76 -3.58
CA ASP A 65 0.52 -12.36 -3.46
C ASP A 65 0.60 -10.87 -3.09
N VAL A 66 0.54 -10.61 -1.79
CA VAL A 66 0.52 -9.26 -1.22
C VAL A 66 1.90 -8.88 -0.72
N TRP A 67 2.28 -7.64 -0.98
CA TRP A 67 3.58 -7.10 -0.60
C TRP A 67 3.42 -5.81 0.19
N ARG A 68 4.44 -5.46 0.95
CA ARG A 68 4.53 -4.16 1.61
C ARG A 68 5.77 -3.41 1.16
N VAL A 69 5.60 -2.14 0.86
CA VAL A 69 6.69 -1.19 0.67
C VAL A 69 6.91 -0.50 2.01
N SER A 70 8.15 -0.44 2.46
CA SER A 70 8.52 0.14 3.74
C SER A 70 9.41 1.35 3.54
N HIS A 71 8.97 2.49 4.05
CA HIS A 71 9.84 3.63 4.19
C HIS A 71 10.61 3.48 5.51
N PRO A 72 11.91 3.82 5.58
CA PRO A 72 12.63 3.80 6.84
C PRO A 72 11.93 4.65 7.91
N TYR A 73 11.98 4.18 9.16
CA TYR A 73 11.45 4.93 10.28
C TYR A 73 12.13 6.30 10.37
N HIS A 74 11.34 7.37 10.39
CA HIS A 74 11.86 8.72 10.42
C HIS A 74 10.86 9.67 11.08
N HIS A 75 11.31 10.48 12.01
CA HIS A 75 10.48 11.45 12.74
C HIS A 75 9.23 10.84 13.40
N GLY A 76 9.34 9.61 13.91
CA GLY A 76 8.21 8.93 14.54
C GLY A 76 7.15 8.41 13.56
N VAL A 77 7.49 8.31 12.29
CA VAL A 77 6.60 7.81 11.24
C VAL A 77 7.21 6.57 10.59
N ALA A 78 6.41 5.52 10.46
CA ALA A 78 6.83 4.27 9.82
C ALA A 78 5.76 3.85 8.81
N VAL A 79 5.74 4.52 7.65
CA VAL A 79 4.75 4.27 6.61
C VAL A 79 4.97 2.92 5.95
N ARG A 80 3.88 2.17 5.80
CA ARG A 80 3.84 0.89 5.09
C ARG A 80 2.75 0.97 4.04
N LEU A 81 3.11 0.79 2.77
CA LEU A 81 2.16 0.75 1.65
C LEU A 81 1.94 -0.71 1.27
N ILE A 82 0.70 -1.14 1.28
CA ILE A 82 0.32 -2.51 0.96
C ILE A 82 -0.13 -2.56 -0.49
N CYS A 83 0.44 -3.50 -1.26
CA CYS A 83 0.17 -3.61 -2.68
C CYS A 83 0.06 -5.07 -3.12
N TRP A 84 -0.47 -5.26 -4.34
CA TRP A 84 -0.73 -6.57 -4.92
C TRP A 84 -0.27 -6.58 -6.37
N PHE A 85 0.42 -7.64 -6.74
CA PHE A 85 0.81 -7.90 -8.13
C PHE A 85 -0.16 -8.93 -8.71
N PRO A 86 -1.14 -8.51 -9.54
CA PRO A 86 -2.10 -9.45 -10.12
C PRO A 86 -1.39 -10.54 -10.94
N PRO A 87 -1.80 -11.81 -10.80
CA PRO A 87 -1.22 -12.87 -11.61
C PRO A 87 -1.54 -12.63 -13.10
N ASP A 88 -0.63 -13.04 -13.97
CA ASP A 88 -0.75 -12.93 -15.42
C ASP A 88 -0.75 -11.48 -15.96
N GLU A 89 -0.48 -10.48 -15.10
CA GLU A 89 -0.38 -9.07 -15.49
C GLU A 89 0.95 -8.47 -15.02
N GLU A 90 2.02 -8.80 -15.73
CA GLU A 90 3.39 -8.46 -15.32
C GLU A 90 3.68 -6.95 -15.26
N SER A 91 2.88 -6.14 -15.93
CA SER A 91 3.07 -4.69 -15.98
C SER A 91 2.13 -3.91 -15.04
N VAL A 92 1.31 -4.59 -14.26
CA VAL A 92 0.28 -3.99 -13.41
C VAL A 92 0.58 -4.21 -11.93
N ILE A 93 0.37 -3.16 -11.13
CA ILE A 93 0.42 -3.23 -9.69
C ILE A 93 -0.78 -2.46 -9.12
N VAL A 94 -1.38 -3.00 -8.06
CA VAL A 94 -2.51 -2.36 -7.38
C VAL A 94 -2.08 -1.99 -5.96
N ALA A 95 -2.09 -0.69 -5.64
CA ALA A 95 -1.88 -0.21 -4.28
C ALA A 95 -3.21 -0.31 -3.53
N LEU A 96 -3.21 -0.99 -2.39
CA LEU A 96 -4.45 -1.32 -1.67
C LEU A 96 -4.78 -0.33 -0.56
N PHE A 97 -3.82 -0.03 0.28
CA PHE A 97 -3.94 0.91 1.39
C PHE A 97 -2.57 1.17 2.01
N SER A 98 -2.49 2.19 2.85
CA SER A 98 -1.29 2.48 3.62
C SER A 98 -1.60 2.55 5.11
N GLY A 99 -0.56 2.46 5.94
CA GLY A 99 -0.68 2.59 7.38
C GLY A 99 0.62 3.07 7.98
N ASP A 100 0.54 3.62 9.20
CA ASP A 100 1.69 4.07 9.96
C ASP A 100 1.96 3.08 11.09
N LYS A 101 2.91 2.17 10.88
CA LYS A 101 3.25 1.14 11.85
C LYS A 101 3.75 1.73 13.17
N ALA A 102 4.34 2.92 13.15
CA ALA A 102 4.83 3.58 14.37
C ALA A 102 3.70 3.83 15.38
N ASN A 103 2.48 4.09 14.90
CA ASN A 103 1.30 4.29 15.75
C ASN A 103 0.58 2.98 16.10
N MET A 104 0.67 1.98 15.22
CA MET A 104 -0.10 0.74 15.36
C MET A 104 0.71 -0.42 15.93
N GLY A 105 2.05 -0.34 15.85
CA GLY A 105 2.92 -1.42 16.32
C GLY A 105 2.64 -2.74 15.62
N ASP A 106 2.74 -3.84 16.35
CA ASP A 106 2.55 -5.17 15.79
C ASP A 106 1.10 -5.46 15.40
N VAL A 107 0.13 -4.73 15.98
CA VAL A 107 -1.29 -4.85 15.62
C VAL A 107 -1.52 -4.55 14.14
N PHE A 108 -0.67 -3.73 13.53
CA PHE A 108 -0.75 -3.44 12.10
C PHE A 108 -0.79 -4.71 11.25
N TYR A 109 0.06 -5.69 11.54
CA TYR A 109 0.14 -6.90 10.72
C TYR A 109 -0.91 -7.96 11.05
N ASP A 110 -1.53 -7.89 12.23
CA ASP A 110 -2.54 -8.86 12.64
C ASP A 110 -3.77 -8.85 11.72
N SER A 111 -4.12 -7.70 11.15
CA SER A 111 -5.29 -7.53 10.28
C SER A 111 -4.96 -7.22 8.83
N VAL A 112 -3.71 -6.90 8.52
CA VAL A 112 -3.29 -6.47 7.17
C VAL A 112 -3.60 -7.52 6.11
N GLY A 113 -3.25 -8.78 6.37
CA GLY A 113 -3.47 -9.87 5.41
C GLY A 113 -4.93 -10.06 5.07
N THR A 114 -5.80 -10.09 6.08
CA THR A 114 -7.25 -10.23 5.88
C THR A 114 -7.82 -9.04 5.13
N ARG A 115 -7.44 -7.84 5.52
CA ARG A 115 -7.91 -6.62 4.86
C ARG A 115 -7.47 -6.56 3.39
N ALA A 116 -6.22 -6.93 3.11
CA ALA A 116 -5.70 -6.97 1.76
C ALA A 116 -6.49 -7.96 0.89
N ASP A 117 -6.70 -9.17 1.39
CA ASP A 117 -7.46 -10.20 0.67
C ASP A 117 -8.89 -9.75 0.37
N GLN A 118 -9.54 -9.06 1.30
CA GLN A 118 -10.89 -8.52 1.11
C GLN A 118 -10.92 -7.45 0.02
N ILE A 119 -9.98 -6.52 0.02
CA ILE A 119 -9.90 -5.44 -0.97
C ILE A 119 -9.62 -6.03 -2.35
N ILE A 120 -8.71 -6.99 -2.45
CA ILE A 120 -8.39 -7.65 -3.71
C ILE A 120 -9.63 -8.38 -4.26
N HIS A 121 -10.34 -9.08 -3.39
CA HIS A 121 -11.57 -9.78 -3.79
C HIS A 121 -12.59 -8.83 -4.37
N MET A 122 -12.81 -7.68 -3.75
CA MET A 122 -13.71 -6.64 -4.26
C MET A 122 -13.20 -6.07 -5.59
N TRP A 123 -11.92 -5.82 -5.71
CA TRP A 123 -11.29 -5.34 -6.94
C TRP A 123 -11.54 -6.29 -8.11
N ILE A 124 -11.33 -7.58 -7.90
CA ILE A 124 -11.57 -8.60 -8.92
C ILE A 124 -13.04 -8.64 -9.32
N ARG A 125 -13.96 -8.60 -8.35
CA ARG A 125 -15.40 -8.62 -8.59
C ARG A 125 -15.87 -7.42 -9.41
N GLU A 126 -15.37 -6.22 -9.07
CA GLU A 126 -15.71 -5.00 -9.80
C GLU A 126 -15.22 -5.06 -11.26
N GLY A 127 -14.04 -5.61 -11.48
CA GLY A 127 -13.52 -5.84 -12.82
C GLY A 127 -14.34 -6.84 -13.63
N GLU A 128 -14.87 -7.87 -12.97
CA GLU A 128 -15.75 -8.86 -13.63
C GLU A 128 -17.14 -8.30 -13.96
N ALA A 129 -17.58 -7.29 -13.20
CA ALA A 129 -18.88 -6.65 -13.42
C ALA A 129 -18.90 -5.74 -14.64
N ASP A 130 -17.75 -5.30 -15.09
CA ASP A 130 -17.57 -4.47 -16.27
C ASP A 130 -17.47 -5.37 -17.53
#